data_1202b02394bb7cba78a0d07a5210dca8
#
_entry.id   1202b02394bb7cba78a0d07a5210dca8
#
_cell.length_a   1.000
_cell.length_b   1.000
_cell.length_c   1.000
_cell.angle_alpha   90.00
_cell.angle_beta   90.00
_cell.angle_gamma   90.00
#
_symmetry.space_group_name_H-M   'P 1'
#
loop_
_entity.id
_entity.type
_entity.pdbx_description
1 polymer ?
#
loop_
_entity_poly.entity_id
_entity_poly.type
_entity_poly.pdbx_seq_one_letter_code
_entity_poly.pdbx_strand_id
1 'polypeptide(L)'
;MIFDRRARIFLAITALLMASAIAFGAFGAHGLKNILTAEMLKVFHTGVEYQFYNTFGLFMATVLIMLRPYNKKLKVAQLLILIGTLIFSISLYLLTILNLPILGAITPIGGTLQIIAYVILAYAILKDNQ
;
A
#
# COMPACT_ATOMS: atom_id res chain seq x y z
N MET A 1 21.92 13.77 -7.77
CA MET A 1 20.68 13.90 -6.96
C MET A 1 20.98 13.34 -5.57
N ILE A 2 20.85 14.16 -4.56
CA ILE A 2 21.01 13.70 -3.18
C ILE A 2 19.62 13.37 -2.64
N PHE A 3 19.44 12.16 -2.16
CA PHE A 3 18.19 11.77 -1.50
C PHE A 3 18.05 12.55 -0.19
N ASP A 4 17.01 13.36 -0.07
CA ASP A 4 16.67 13.98 1.19
C ASP A 4 16.22 12.90 2.21
N ARG A 5 16.07 13.32 3.47
CA ARG A 5 15.67 12.38 4.53
C ARG A 5 14.32 11.71 4.24
N ARG A 6 13.36 12.46 3.71
CA ARG A 6 12.03 11.93 3.40
C ARG A 6 12.12 10.87 2.29
N ALA A 7 12.81 11.19 1.20
CA ALA A 7 12.98 10.25 0.08
C ALA A 7 13.63 8.94 0.54
N ARG A 8 14.70 9.03 1.34
CA ARG A 8 15.36 7.82 1.88
C ARG A 8 14.42 6.95 2.70
N ILE A 9 13.62 7.56 3.59
CA ILE A 9 12.67 6.84 4.44
C ILE A 9 11.61 6.16 3.58
N PHE A 10 10.97 6.89 2.66
CA PHE A 10 9.90 6.32 1.85
C PHE A 10 10.38 5.28 0.84
N LEU A 11 11.58 5.44 0.27
CA LEU A 11 12.17 4.41 -0.58
C LEU A 11 12.49 3.15 0.22
N ALA A 12 13.01 3.28 1.44
CA ALA A 12 13.24 2.13 2.33
C ALA A 12 11.94 1.43 2.72
N ILE A 13 10.89 2.20 3.07
CA ILE A 13 9.55 1.66 3.35
C ILE A 13 9.03 0.90 2.11
N THR A 14 9.16 1.48 0.93
CA THR A 14 8.74 0.84 -0.33
C THR A 14 9.46 -0.50 -0.54
N ALA A 15 10.76 -0.55 -0.31
CA ALA A 15 11.54 -1.78 -0.42
C ALA A 15 11.08 -2.84 0.59
N LEU A 16 10.81 -2.46 1.84
CA LEU A 16 10.33 -3.36 2.88
C LEU A 16 8.90 -3.85 2.60
N LEU A 17 8.03 -2.98 2.08
CA LEU A 17 6.69 -3.37 1.65
C LEU A 17 6.74 -4.37 0.49
N MET A 18 7.66 -4.19 -0.44
CA MET A 18 7.86 -5.15 -1.54
C MET A 18 8.37 -6.49 -1.02
N ALA A 19 9.37 -6.48 -0.16
CA ALA A 19 9.93 -7.70 0.43
C ALA A 19 8.87 -8.47 1.22
N SER A 20 8.07 -7.78 2.04
CA SER A 20 6.99 -8.41 2.82
C SER A 20 5.85 -8.91 1.94
N ALA A 21 5.50 -8.21 0.86
CA ALA A 21 4.50 -8.67 -0.09
C ALA A 21 4.92 -9.97 -0.78
N ILE A 22 6.18 -10.07 -1.17
CA ILE A 22 6.75 -11.30 -1.75
C ILE A 22 6.72 -12.44 -0.71
N ALA A 23 7.16 -12.17 0.51
CA ALA A 23 7.17 -13.16 1.60
C ALA A 23 5.75 -13.66 1.91
N PHE A 24 4.78 -12.76 2.05
CA PHE A 24 3.38 -13.13 2.31
C PHE A 24 2.73 -13.83 1.12
N GLY A 25 3.05 -13.43 -0.10
CA GLY A 25 2.58 -14.12 -1.30
C GLY A 25 3.08 -15.56 -1.35
N ALA A 26 4.38 -15.76 -1.13
CA ALA A 26 4.99 -17.09 -1.09
C ALA A 26 4.48 -17.92 0.10
N PHE A 27 4.42 -17.33 1.30
CA PHE A 27 3.90 -17.99 2.51
C PHE A 27 2.43 -18.37 2.34
N GLY A 28 1.60 -17.46 1.82
CA GLY A 28 0.19 -17.74 1.54
C GLY A 28 0.00 -18.87 0.54
N ALA A 29 0.85 -18.95 -0.49
CA ALA A 29 0.78 -20.02 -1.48
C ALA A 29 1.16 -21.39 -0.91
N HIS A 30 2.07 -21.47 0.03
CA HIS A 30 2.63 -22.72 0.54
C HIS A 30 2.27 -23.02 2.00
N GLY A 31 2.35 -22.02 2.87
CA GLY A 31 2.17 -22.19 4.31
C GLY A 31 0.72 -22.15 4.78
N LEU A 32 -0.13 -21.36 4.13
CA LEU A 32 -1.54 -21.20 4.54
C LEU A 32 -2.53 -22.11 3.81
N LYS A 33 -2.09 -22.80 2.77
CA LYS A 33 -2.93 -23.63 1.92
C LYS A 33 -3.71 -24.69 2.71
N ASN A 34 -3.11 -25.29 3.73
CA ASN A 34 -3.70 -26.32 4.56
C ASN A 34 -4.32 -25.80 5.87
N ILE A 35 -4.18 -24.50 6.15
CA ILE A 35 -4.64 -23.86 7.39
C ILE A 35 -5.92 -23.06 7.13
N LEU A 36 -5.98 -22.33 6.02
CA LEU A 36 -7.11 -21.50 5.65
C LEU A 36 -8.03 -22.22 4.66
N THR A 37 -9.34 -21.90 4.71
CA THR A 37 -10.27 -22.29 3.66
C THR A 37 -9.86 -21.67 2.33
N ALA A 38 -10.33 -22.23 1.21
CA ALA A 38 -10.08 -21.68 -0.11
C ALA A 38 -10.58 -20.22 -0.24
N GLU A 39 -11.70 -19.90 0.38
CA GLU A 39 -12.26 -18.55 0.43
C GLU A 39 -11.36 -17.59 1.22
N MET A 40 -10.92 -17.97 2.41
CA MET A 40 -10.03 -17.16 3.25
C MET A 40 -8.65 -16.98 2.62
N LEU A 41 -8.14 -18.01 1.95
CA LEU A 41 -6.89 -17.91 1.20
C LEU A 41 -6.99 -16.87 0.07
N LYS A 42 -8.12 -16.79 -0.61
CA LYS A 42 -8.40 -15.76 -1.62
C LYS A 42 -8.39 -14.36 -1.01
N VAL A 43 -9.00 -14.17 0.15
CA VAL A 43 -9.02 -12.89 0.87
C VAL A 43 -7.61 -12.48 1.28
N PHE A 44 -6.81 -13.42 1.78
CA PHE A 44 -5.40 -13.18 2.10
C PHE A 44 -4.62 -12.72 0.86
N HIS A 45 -4.78 -13.39 -0.27
CA HIS A 45 -4.14 -13.01 -1.53
C HIS A 45 -4.59 -11.64 -2.03
N THR A 46 -5.83 -11.25 -1.81
CA THR A 46 -6.29 -9.89 -2.11
C THR A 46 -5.46 -8.85 -1.32
N GLY A 47 -5.20 -9.11 -0.05
CA GLY A 47 -4.31 -8.26 0.76
C GLY A 47 -2.91 -8.14 0.16
N VAL A 48 -2.34 -9.25 -0.31
CA VAL A 48 -1.01 -9.29 -0.95
C VAL A 48 -1.01 -8.51 -2.27
N GLU A 49 -1.99 -8.74 -3.13
CA GLU A 49 -2.09 -8.04 -4.43
C GLU A 49 -2.17 -6.53 -4.26
N TYR A 50 -3.03 -6.06 -3.37
CA TYR A 50 -3.18 -4.62 -3.13
C TYR A 50 -1.94 -4.04 -2.46
N GLN A 51 -1.22 -4.81 -1.66
CA GLN A 51 0.08 -4.38 -1.15
C GLN A 51 1.08 -4.19 -2.29
N PHE A 52 1.13 -5.08 -3.28
CA PHE A 52 1.96 -4.91 -4.47
C PHE A 52 1.57 -3.67 -5.26
N TYR A 53 0.30 -3.51 -5.61
CA TYR A 53 -0.17 -2.37 -6.42
C TYR A 53 0.18 -1.04 -5.76
N ASN A 54 -0.07 -0.93 -4.47
CA ASN A 54 0.16 0.31 -3.73
C ASN A 54 1.63 0.53 -3.39
N THR A 55 2.45 -0.51 -3.32
CA THR A 55 3.91 -0.37 -3.20
C THR A 55 4.48 0.29 -4.45
N PHE A 56 4.04 -0.10 -5.64
CA PHE A 56 4.40 0.60 -6.88
C PHE A 56 3.89 2.04 -6.90
N GLY A 57 2.66 2.26 -6.46
CA GLY A 57 2.11 3.62 -6.33
C GLY A 57 2.90 4.49 -5.37
N LEU A 58 3.33 3.94 -4.24
CA LEU A 58 4.16 4.64 -3.27
C LEU A 58 5.54 4.99 -3.83
N PHE A 59 6.15 4.07 -4.57
CA PHE A 59 7.39 4.32 -5.28
C PHE A 59 7.23 5.47 -6.28
N MET A 60 6.19 5.42 -7.12
CA MET A 60 5.89 6.48 -8.10
C MET A 60 5.71 7.84 -7.42
N ALA A 61 4.90 7.90 -6.37
CA ALA A 61 4.69 9.14 -5.63
C ALA A 61 5.99 9.69 -5.03
N THR A 62 6.85 8.80 -4.51
CA THR A 62 8.14 9.19 -3.93
C THR A 62 9.05 9.78 -4.99
N VAL A 63 9.14 9.16 -6.17
CA VAL A 63 9.95 9.68 -7.28
C VAL A 63 9.43 11.05 -7.75
N LEU A 64 8.11 11.20 -7.85
CA LEU A 64 7.51 12.49 -8.23
C LEU A 64 7.81 13.59 -7.21
N ILE A 65 7.81 13.27 -5.92
CA ILE A 65 8.19 14.22 -4.87
C ILE A 65 9.66 14.61 -4.98
N MET A 66 10.54 13.68 -5.33
CA MET A 66 11.96 13.99 -5.55
C MET A 66 12.15 14.97 -6.70
N LEU A 67 11.33 14.88 -7.75
CA LEU A 67 11.34 15.81 -8.88
C LEU A 67 10.64 17.12 -8.58
N ARG A 68 9.68 17.13 -7.66
CA ARG A 68 8.84 18.28 -7.29
C ARG A 68 8.73 18.41 -5.77
N PRO A 69 9.84 18.72 -5.07
CA PRO A 69 9.90 18.62 -3.61
C PRO A 69 8.98 19.61 -2.87
N TYR A 70 8.56 20.68 -3.53
CA TYR A 70 7.69 21.69 -2.94
C TYR A 70 6.19 21.40 -3.13
N ASN A 71 5.83 20.40 -3.94
CA ASN A 71 4.44 20.07 -4.19
C ASN A 71 3.84 19.33 -2.99
N LYS A 72 3.06 20.05 -2.18
CA LYS A 72 2.43 19.51 -0.97
C LYS A 72 1.37 18.44 -1.28
N LYS A 73 0.68 18.55 -2.41
CA LYS A 73 -0.36 17.58 -2.81
C LYS A 73 0.24 16.19 -3.08
N LEU A 74 1.42 16.13 -3.70
CA LEU A 74 2.14 14.88 -3.89
C LEU A 74 2.48 14.23 -2.54
N LYS A 75 2.89 15.04 -1.56
CA LYS A 75 3.22 14.54 -0.21
C LYS A 75 2.00 14.02 0.54
N VAL A 76 0.84 14.66 0.36
CA VAL A 76 -0.44 14.17 0.92
C VAL A 76 -0.83 12.85 0.27
N ALA A 77 -0.77 12.76 -1.06
CA ALA A 77 -1.07 11.51 -1.78
C ALA A 77 -0.14 10.37 -1.32
N GLN A 78 1.16 10.62 -1.18
CA GLN A 78 2.12 9.63 -0.68
C GLN A 78 1.74 9.07 0.69
N LEU A 79 1.36 9.94 1.63
CA LEU A 79 0.94 9.51 2.98
C LEU A 79 -0.35 8.70 2.94
N LEU A 80 -1.33 9.12 2.13
CA LEU A 80 -2.60 8.41 2.00
C LEU A 80 -2.41 7.04 1.33
N ILE A 81 -1.50 6.91 0.36
CA ILE A 81 -1.15 5.61 -0.21
C ILE A 81 -0.59 4.69 0.88
N LEU A 82 0.37 5.16 1.66
CA LEU A 82 0.97 4.36 2.73
C LEU A 82 -0.05 3.95 3.78
N ILE A 83 -0.79 4.91 4.34
CA ILE A 83 -1.78 4.65 5.39
C ILE A 83 -2.90 3.73 4.86
N GLY A 84 -3.40 4.01 3.66
CA GLY A 84 -4.42 3.18 3.02
C GLY A 84 -3.96 1.76 2.77
N THR A 85 -2.71 1.57 2.34
CA THR A 85 -2.11 0.25 2.13
C THR A 85 -2.01 -0.54 3.43
N LEU A 86 -1.51 0.09 4.49
CA LEU A 86 -1.38 -0.56 5.80
C LEU A 86 -2.75 -0.95 6.35
N ILE A 87 -3.74 -0.07 6.31
CA ILE A 87 -5.09 -0.37 6.79
C ILE A 87 -5.71 -1.50 5.97
N PHE A 88 -5.68 -1.42 4.64
CA PHE A 88 -6.31 -2.39 3.75
C PHE A 88 -5.68 -3.78 3.88
N SER A 89 -4.37 -3.88 3.65
CA SER A 89 -3.70 -5.18 3.60
C SER A 89 -3.57 -5.82 4.98
N ILE A 90 -3.21 -5.06 6.01
CA ILE A 90 -3.09 -5.60 7.37
C ILE A 90 -4.45 -6.07 7.88
N SER A 91 -5.53 -5.33 7.63
CA SER A 91 -6.87 -5.78 8.04
C SER A 91 -7.26 -7.13 7.41
N LEU A 92 -6.91 -7.35 6.15
CA LEU A 92 -7.18 -8.63 5.49
C LEU A 92 -6.28 -9.76 6.01
N TYR A 93 -5.01 -9.49 6.31
CA TYR A 93 -4.13 -10.49 6.91
C TYR A 93 -4.63 -10.93 8.29
N LEU A 94 -4.97 -9.98 9.14
CA LEU A 94 -5.49 -10.27 10.48
C LEU A 94 -6.87 -10.93 10.43
N LEU A 95 -7.74 -10.49 9.54
CA LEU A 95 -9.05 -11.10 9.33
C LEU A 95 -8.94 -12.60 9.03
N THR A 96 -8.04 -12.96 8.13
CA THR A 96 -7.89 -14.34 7.68
C THR A 96 -7.12 -15.19 8.68
N ILE A 97 -6.01 -14.71 9.21
CA ILE A 97 -5.14 -15.50 10.11
C ILE A 97 -5.75 -15.64 11.49
N LEU A 98 -6.36 -14.57 12.03
CA LEU A 98 -7.00 -14.59 13.34
C LEU A 98 -8.49 -14.94 13.31
N ASN A 99 -9.06 -15.15 12.11
CA ASN A 99 -10.47 -15.40 11.91
C ASN A 99 -11.36 -14.34 12.59
N LEU A 100 -11.10 -13.06 12.28
CA LEU A 100 -11.82 -11.90 12.82
C LEU A 100 -12.60 -11.19 11.70
N PRO A 101 -13.82 -11.67 11.34
CA PRO A 101 -14.59 -11.10 10.23
C PRO A 101 -14.94 -9.62 10.39
N ILE A 102 -14.99 -9.12 11.61
CA ILE A 102 -15.28 -7.71 11.91
C ILE A 102 -14.26 -6.76 11.26
N LEU A 103 -13.03 -7.22 11.04
CA LEU A 103 -11.98 -6.44 10.37
C LEU A 103 -12.31 -6.15 8.91
N GLY A 104 -13.24 -6.90 8.30
CA GLY A 104 -13.77 -6.58 6.98
C GLY A 104 -14.50 -5.24 6.88
N ALA A 105 -14.93 -4.67 8.01
CA ALA A 105 -15.50 -3.32 8.06
C ALA A 105 -14.41 -2.23 8.04
N ILE A 106 -13.17 -2.57 8.42
CA ILE A 106 -12.02 -1.64 8.41
C ILE A 106 -11.37 -1.58 7.03
N THR A 107 -11.34 -2.68 6.31
CA THR A 107 -10.72 -2.80 4.98
C THR A 107 -11.20 -1.72 3.99
N PRO A 108 -12.53 -1.41 3.85
CA PRO A 108 -12.99 -0.36 2.96
C PRO A 108 -12.47 1.04 3.29
N ILE A 109 -12.15 1.32 4.54
CA ILE A 109 -11.53 2.59 4.94
C ILE A 109 -10.16 2.72 4.25
N GLY A 110 -9.35 1.67 4.30
CA GLY A 110 -8.06 1.62 3.61
C GLY A 110 -8.22 1.76 2.09
N GLY A 111 -9.17 1.05 1.49
CA GLY A 111 -9.46 1.13 0.05
C GLY A 111 -9.91 2.53 -0.39
N THR A 112 -10.75 3.17 0.40
CA THR A 112 -11.19 4.54 0.14
C THR A 112 -10.02 5.53 0.18
N LEU A 113 -9.14 5.41 1.17
CA LEU A 113 -7.93 6.24 1.25
C LEU A 113 -7.02 6.04 0.04
N GLN A 114 -6.87 4.81 -0.46
CA GLN A 114 -6.09 4.52 -1.65
C GLN A 114 -6.69 5.22 -2.89
N ILE A 115 -7.99 5.10 -3.09
CA ILE A 115 -8.67 5.76 -4.22
C ILE A 115 -8.49 7.27 -4.16
N ILE A 116 -8.74 7.87 -3.01
CA ILE A 116 -8.57 9.32 -2.80
C ILE A 116 -7.12 9.73 -3.07
N ALA A 117 -6.15 8.93 -2.60
CA ALA A 117 -4.73 9.20 -2.81
C ALA A 117 -4.37 9.32 -4.29
N TYR A 118 -4.82 8.38 -5.12
CA TYR A 118 -4.51 8.39 -6.55
C TYR A 118 -5.25 9.50 -7.30
N VAL A 119 -6.46 9.87 -6.89
CA VAL A 119 -7.16 11.04 -7.43
C VAL A 119 -6.39 12.31 -7.09
N ILE A 120 -5.92 12.47 -5.86
CA ILE A 120 -5.07 13.60 -5.46
C ILE A 120 -3.76 13.61 -6.26
N LEU A 121 -3.15 12.44 -6.45
CA LEU A 121 -1.91 12.30 -7.20
C LEU A 121 -2.09 12.79 -8.65
N ALA A 122 -3.15 12.34 -9.32
CA ALA A 122 -3.49 12.76 -10.67
C ALA A 122 -3.70 14.28 -10.75
N TYR A 123 -4.48 14.82 -9.81
CA TYR A 123 -4.73 16.26 -9.74
C TYR A 123 -3.43 17.04 -9.50
N ALA A 124 -2.58 16.57 -8.60
CA ALA A 124 -1.31 17.20 -8.29
C ALA A 124 -0.37 17.28 -9.51
N ILE A 125 -0.38 16.23 -10.34
CA ILE A 125 0.42 16.17 -11.57
C ILE A 125 -0.15 17.14 -12.61
N LEU A 126 -1.46 17.10 -12.84
CA LEU A 126 -2.13 17.95 -13.86
C LEU A 126 -2.06 19.44 -13.54
N LYS A 127 -2.01 19.80 -12.27
CA LYS A 127 -1.96 21.19 -11.80
C LYS A 127 -0.56 21.65 -11.35
N ASP A 128 0.47 20.90 -11.69
CA ASP A 128 1.85 21.29 -11.40
C ASP A 128 2.32 22.29 -12.46
N ASN A 129 2.41 23.55 -12.06
CA ASN A 129 2.78 24.68 -12.93
C ASN A 129 4.29 25.02 -12.85
N GLN A 130 5.13 24.16 -12.31
CA GLN A 130 6.57 24.39 -12.13
C GLN A 130 7.41 23.80 -13.25
#